data_a8158b2acb45cd041e39eb4d9fa94911
#
_entry.id   a8158b2acb45cd041e39eb4d9fa94911
#
_cell.length_a   1.000
_cell.length_b   1.000
_cell.length_c   1.000
_cell.angle_alpha   90.00
_cell.angle_beta   90.00
_cell.angle_gamma   90.00
#
_symmetry.space_group_name_H-M   'P 1'
#
loop_
_entity.id
_entity.type
_entity.pdbx_description
1 polymer ?
#
loop_
_entity_poly.entity_id
_entity_poly.type
_entity_poly.pdbx_seq_one_letter_code
_entity_poly.pdbx_strand_id
1 'polypeptide(L)'
;SGGKEYHFLQSTLAWGALSNVTLYGGFQQLEDKYSNALLGAGFNLGSVGALSLDASQSWADIKENPTADNTTASEGQSYRVRFSKDFPLTGTNFSVAGYRYSTHGYYSLQNFIDRANAHSGCCSLTGRTKDRFDASASQIFSGFGSLALSLVSESYWDNSRMESLGVSYSNTLGRISYFIN
;
A
#
# COMPACT_ATOMS: atom_id res chain seq x y z
N SER A 1 -1.73 -34.27 1.12
CA SER A 1 -1.40 -32.84 0.92
C SER A 1 -2.16 -32.34 -0.30
N GLY A 2 -3.39 -31.87 -0.10
CA GLY A 2 -4.19 -31.21 -1.14
C GLY A 2 -4.02 -29.71 -1.01
N GLY A 3 -3.05 -29.13 -1.68
CA GLY A 3 -2.98 -27.68 -1.87
C GLY A 3 -4.19 -27.25 -2.69
N LYS A 4 -5.01 -26.34 -2.16
CA LYS A 4 -6.05 -25.69 -2.97
C LYS A 4 -5.33 -24.80 -3.98
N GLU A 5 -5.41 -25.13 -5.24
CA GLU A 5 -4.99 -24.23 -6.32
C GLU A 5 -6.04 -23.11 -6.41
N TYR A 6 -5.61 -21.88 -6.19
CA TYR A 6 -6.45 -20.71 -6.37
C TYR A 6 -6.18 -20.11 -7.76
N HIS A 7 -7.21 -19.96 -8.56
CA HIS A 7 -7.12 -19.24 -9.82
C HIS A 7 -7.08 -17.74 -9.56
N PHE A 8 -5.95 -17.13 -9.88
CA PHE A 8 -5.73 -15.70 -9.73
C PHE A 8 -5.63 -15.04 -11.10
N LEU A 9 -6.41 -14.01 -11.32
CA LEU A 9 -6.37 -13.15 -12.51
C LEU A 9 -6.05 -11.72 -12.08
N GLN A 10 -5.06 -11.12 -12.72
CA GLN A 10 -4.72 -9.71 -12.54
C GLN A 10 -4.49 -9.07 -13.90
N SER A 11 -5.04 -7.87 -14.08
CA SER A 11 -4.81 -7.02 -15.24
C SER A 11 -4.57 -5.60 -14.78
N THR A 12 -3.58 -4.94 -15.39
CA THR A 12 -3.28 -3.52 -15.16
C THR A 12 -3.11 -2.83 -16.50
N LEU A 13 -3.64 -1.61 -16.59
CA LEU A 13 -3.52 -0.74 -17.76
C LEU A 13 -3.09 0.65 -17.31
N ALA A 14 -2.15 1.26 -18.03
CA ALA A 14 -1.78 2.64 -17.86
C ALA A 14 -1.79 3.34 -19.21
N TRP A 15 -2.37 4.53 -19.26
CA TRP A 15 -2.49 5.34 -20.46
C TRP A 15 -2.08 6.79 -20.18
N GLY A 16 -1.11 7.27 -20.94
CA GLY A 16 -0.71 8.69 -20.93
C GLY A 16 -1.74 9.51 -21.69
N ALA A 17 -2.66 10.16 -20.97
CA ALA A 17 -3.72 10.96 -21.58
C ALA A 17 -3.20 12.33 -22.08
N LEU A 18 -2.23 12.90 -21.38
CA LEU A 18 -1.54 14.14 -21.71
C LEU A 18 -0.06 14.00 -21.34
N SER A 19 0.78 14.96 -21.75
CA SER A 19 2.22 14.93 -21.45
C SER A 19 2.56 14.92 -19.95
N ASN A 20 1.64 15.34 -19.11
CA ASN A 20 1.78 15.44 -17.65
C ASN A 20 0.68 14.71 -16.86
N VAL A 21 -0.20 13.96 -17.55
CA VAL A 21 -1.30 13.21 -16.92
C VAL A 21 -1.28 11.77 -17.40
N THR A 22 -1.23 10.83 -16.45
CA THR A 22 -1.34 9.39 -16.70
C THR A 22 -2.59 8.87 -16.00
N LEU A 23 -3.46 8.22 -16.75
CA LEU A 23 -4.58 7.45 -16.21
C LEU A 23 -4.16 6.00 -16.08
N TYR A 24 -4.53 5.36 -14.99
CA TYR A 24 -4.26 3.95 -14.79
C TYR A 24 -5.44 3.24 -14.15
N GLY A 25 -5.53 1.96 -14.42
CA GLY A 25 -6.56 1.12 -13.87
C GLY A 25 -6.07 -0.31 -13.71
N GLY A 26 -6.71 -1.05 -12.84
CA GLY A 26 -6.40 -2.44 -12.61
C GLY A 26 -7.60 -3.21 -12.11
N PHE A 27 -7.56 -4.51 -12.34
CA PHE A 27 -8.55 -5.46 -11.87
C PHE A 27 -7.82 -6.69 -11.34
N GLN A 28 -8.29 -7.19 -10.21
CA GLN A 28 -7.81 -8.42 -9.59
C GLN A 28 -9.01 -9.30 -9.25
N GLN A 29 -8.90 -10.58 -9.56
CA GLN A 29 -9.91 -11.57 -9.20
C GLN A 29 -9.23 -12.83 -8.67
N LEU A 30 -9.75 -13.34 -7.56
CA LEU A 30 -9.34 -14.59 -6.96
C LEU A 30 -10.57 -15.50 -6.86
N GLU A 31 -10.68 -16.45 -7.80
CA GLU A 31 -11.89 -17.25 -8.00
C GLU A 31 -13.15 -16.34 -8.03
N ASP A 32 -14.31 -16.85 -7.73
CA ASP A 32 -15.54 -16.07 -7.62
C ASP A 32 -15.77 -15.46 -6.22
N LYS A 33 -14.71 -15.44 -5.38
CA LYS A 33 -14.82 -15.07 -3.95
C LYS A 33 -14.27 -13.70 -3.63
N TYR A 34 -13.38 -13.17 -4.46
CA TYR A 34 -12.77 -11.86 -4.27
C TYR A 34 -12.54 -11.18 -5.60
N SER A 35 -12.96 -9.94 -5.68
CA SER A 35 -12.67 -9.05 -6.82
C SER A 35 -12.28 -7.67 -6.32
N ASN A 36 -11.38 -7.03 -7.01
CA ASN A 36 -10.98 -5.65 -6.73
C ASN A 36 -10.75 -4.92 -8.05
N ALA A 37 -11.33 -3.73 -8.17
CA ALA A 37 -11.10 -2.82 -9.29
C ALA A 37 -10.46 -1.54 -8.77
N LEU A 38 -9.45 -1.05 -9.48
CA LEU A 38 -8.71 0.17 -9.17
C LEU A 38 -8.76 1.12 -10.36
N LEU A 39 -9.00 2.40 -10.09
CA LEU A 39 -8.84 3.49 -11.04
C LEU A 39 -8.03 4.62 -10.40
N GLY A 40 -7.13 5.23 -11.16
CA GLY A 40 -6.31 6.32 -10.67
C GLY A 40 -5.82 7.26 -11.74
N ALA A 41 -5.31 8.39 -11.29
CA ALA A 41 -4.68 9.40 -12.12
C ALA A 41 -3.38 9.88 -11.47
N GLY A 42 -2.33 9.96 -12.27
CA GLY A 42 -1.05 10.54 -11.91
C GLY A 42 -0.84 11.88 -12.62
N PHE A 43 -0.38 12.86 -11.89
CA PHE A 43 -0.11 14.22 -12.38
C PHE A 43 1.36 14.55 -12.16
N ASN A 44 2.06 14.84 -13.24
CA ASN A 44 3.40 15.41 -13.16
C ASN A 44 3.29 16.92 -13.12
N LEU A 45 3.59 17.53 -11.98
CA LEU A 45 3.51 18.96 -11.73
C LEU A 45 4.85 19.69 -12.01
N GLY A 46 5.76 19.03 -12.74
CA GLY A 46 7.06 19.57 -13.07
C GLY A 46 7.92 19.85 -11.83
N SER A 47 8.32 21.12 -11.67
CA SER A 47 9.16 21.52 -10.53
C SER A 47 8.48 21.43 -9.16
N VAL A 48 7.16 21.29 -9.10
CA VAL A 48 6.41 21.14 -7.84
C VAL A 48 6.46 19.71 -7.33
N GLY A 49 6.54 18.71 -8.20
CA GLY A 49 6.57 17.30 -7.86
C GLY A 49 5.59 16.48 -8.67
N ALA A 50 5.23 15.32 -8.16
CA ALA A 50 4.24 14.43 -8.74
C ALA A 50 3.14 14.10 -7.72
N LEU A 51 1.91 14.09 -8.17
CA LEU A 51 0.72 13.77 -7.38
C LEU A 51 0.02 12.58 -8.01
N SER A 52 -0.39 11.61 -7.22
CA SER A 52 -1.28 10.55 -7.68
C SER A 52 -2.50 10.41 -6.77
N LEU A 53 -3.62 10.14 -7.39
CA LEU A 53 -4.91 9.91 -6.74
C LEU A 53 -5.47 8.61 -7.29
N ASP A 54 -5.90 7.71 -6.42
CA ASP A 54 -6.57 6.51 -6.84
C ASP A 54 -7.70 6.09 -5.90
N ALA A 55 -8.65 5.38 -6.47
CA ALA A 55 -9.74 4.76 -5.76
C ALA A 55 -9.85 3.30 -6.16
N SER A 56 -10.11 2.43 -5.21
CA SER A 56 -10.37 1.01 -5.45
C SER A 56 -11.67 0.56 -4.78
N GLN A 57 -12.35 -0.36 -5.45
CA GLN A 57 -13.54 -1.02 -4.96
C GLN A 57 -13.24 -2.50 -4.80
N SER A 58 -13.55 -3.05 -3.64
CA SER A 58 -13.43 -4.49 -3.38
C SER A 58 -14.80 -5.13 -3.16
N TRP A 59 -14.92 -6.35 -3.65
CA TRP A 59 -16.04 -7.26 -3.39
C TRP A 59 -15.45 -8.56 -2.86
N ALA A 60 -15.88 -8.98 -1.70
CA ALA A 60 -15.37 -10.18 -1.05
C ALA A 60 -16.50 -11.00 -0.42
N ASP A 61 -16.54 -12.28 -0.73
CA ASP A 61 -17.42 -13.24 -0.07
C ASP A 61 -16.71 -13.86 1.13
N ILE A 62 -17.12 -13.47 2.33
CA ILE A 62 -16.45 -13.82 3.58
C ILE A 62 -17.33 -14.78 4.37
N LYS A 63 -16.75 -15.91 4.79
CA LYS A 63 -17.36 -16.78 5.78
C LYS A 63 -17.19 -16.20 7.18
N GLU A 64 -18.30 -15.84 7.83
CA GLU A 64 -18.26 -15.29 9.20
C GLU A 64 -17.94 -16.34 10.25
N ASN A 65 -18.25 -17.61 9.98
CA ASN A 65 -18.02 -18.71 10.91
C ASN A 65 -17.58 -19.97 10.16
N PRO A 66 -16.58 -20.72 10.67
CA PRO A 66 -16.09 -21.96 10.03
C PRO A 66 -17.15 -23.06 9.92
N THR A 67 -18.16 -23.02 10.80
CA THR A 67 -19.26 -23.99 10.87
C THR A 67 -20.55 -23.50 10.21
N ALA A 68 -20.61 -22.24 9.79
CA ALA A 68 -21.78 -21.71 9.10
C ALA A 68 -21.61 -21.83 7.58
N ASP A 69 -22.65 -22.33 6.94
CA ASP A 69 -22.70 -22.44 5.46
C ASP A 69 -23.00 -21.10 4.78
N ASN A 70 -23.14 -20.03 5.58
CA ASN A 70 -23.48 -18.70 5.09
C ASN A 70 -22.21 -17.88 4.82
N THR A 71 -22.07 -17.44 3.59
CA THR A 71 -21.10 -16.41 3.19
C THR A 71 -21.77 -15.03 3.29
N THR A 72 -21.07 -14.07 3.88
CA THR A 72 -21.50 -12.66 3.90
C THR A 72 -20.72 -11.90 2.84
N ALA A 73 -21.43 -11.32 1.87
CA ALA A 73 -20.81 -10.42 0.91
C ALA A 73 -20.39 -9.13 1.61
N SER A 74 -19.14 -8.74 1.45
CA SER A 74 -18.61 -7.48 1.96
C SER A 74 -18.10 -6.62 0.80
N GLU A 75 -18.61 -5.41 0.74
CA GLU A 75 -18.19 -4.42 -0.25
C GLU A 75 -17.53 -3.23 0.45
N GLY A 76 -16.51 -2.69 -0.18
CA GLY A 76 -15.85 -1.52 0.36
C GLY A 76 -14.97 -0.80 -0.62
N GLN A 77 -14.57 0.41 -0.23
CA GLN A 77 -13.80 1.34 -1.04
C GLN A 77 -12.54 1.76 -0.31
N SER A 78 -11.49 2.01 -1.06
CA SER A 78 -10.25 2.58 -0.56
C SER A 78 -9.84 3.75 -1.47
N TYR A 79 -9.43 4.84 -0.84
CA TYR A 79 -8.97 6.04 -1.52
C TYR A 79 -7.55 6.33 -1.09
N ARG A 80 -6.69 6.66 -2.05
CA ARG A 80 -5.29 6.98 -1.79
C ARG A 80 -4.89 8.27 -2.49
N VAL A 81 -4.15 9.09 -1.77
CA VAL A 81 -3.45 10.28 -2.27
C VAL A 81 -1.98 10.09 -2.00
N ARG A 82 -1.13 10.34 -2.99
CA ARG A 82 0.32 10.25 -2.84
C ARG A 82 0.99 11.44 -3.52
N PHE A 83 1.91 12.07 -2.82
CA PHE A 83 2.74 13.14 -3.34
C PHE A 83 4.21 12.75 -3.25
N SER A 84 4.99 13.07 -4.27
CA SER A 84 6.44 12.87 -4.27
C SER A 84 7.15 14.05 -4.91
N LYS A 85 8.34 14.37 -4.42
CA LYS A 85 9.19 15.39 -4.99
C LYS A 85 10.67 15.06 -4.77
N ASP A 86 11.46 15.26 -5.80
CA ASP A 86 12.91 15.12 -5.77
C ASP A 86 13.57 16.49 -5.93
N PHE A 87 14.67 16.68 -5.23
CA PHE A 87 15.52 17.86 -5.33
C PHE A 87 16.93 17.44 -5.78
N PRO A 88 17.15 17.24 -7.08
CA PRO A 88 18.39 16.64 -7.58
C PRO A 88 19.62 17.51 -7.29
N LEU A 89 19.46 18.83 -7.21
CA LEU A 89 20.58 19.76 -6.93
C LEU A 89 21.11 19.65 -5.49
N THR A 90 20.27 19.26 -4.54
CA THR A 90 20.63 19.13 -3.12
C THR A 90 20.81 17.67 -2.68
N GLY A 91 20.52 16.70 -3.56
CA GLY A 91 20.50 15.28 -3.21
C GLY A 91 19.40 14.91 -2.23
N THR A 92 18.36 15.76 -2.12
CA THR A 92 17.21 15.52 -1.24
C THR A 92 16.11 14.85 -2.04
N ASN A 93 15.62 13.72 -1.55
CA ASN A 93 14.48 13.04 -2.07
C ASN A 93 13.39 13.08 -1.00
N PHE A 94 12.34 13.83 -1.23
CA PHE A 94 11.13 13.85 -0.44
C PHE A 94 10.11 12.94 -1.12
N SER A 95 10.38 11.65 -1.10
CA SER A 95 9.48 10.70 -1.71
C SER A 95 8.41 10.29 -0.70
N VAL A 96 7.25 10.83 -0.89
CA VAL A 96 5.98 10.33 -0.37
C VAL A 96 5.54 10.91 0.97
N ALA A 97 4.60 11.82 0.87
CA ALA A 97 3.51 11.88 1.82
C ALA A 97 2.34 11.13 1.17
N GLY A 98 1.97 9.97 1.70
CA GLY A 98 0.86 9.16 1.22
C GLY A 98 -0.22 9.09 2.29
N TYR A 99 -1.47 9.29 1.91
CA TYR A 99 -2.63 9.06 2.76
C TYR A 99 -3.57 8.09 2.08
N ARG A 100 -4.02 7.09 2.82
CA ARG A 100 -4.99 6.10 2.38
C ARG A 100 -6.11 6.01 3.40
N TYR A 101 -7.33 6.06 2.93
CA TYR A 101 -8.53 5.77 3.70
C TYR A 101 -9.27 4.57 3.10
N SER A 102 -9.75 3.68 3.96
CA SER A 102 -10.50 2.50 3.54
C SER A 102 -11.78 2.39 4.36
N THR A 103 -12.90 2.16 3.69
CA THR A 103 -14.19 1.94 4.36
C THR A 103 -14.19 0.61 5.13
N HIS A 104 -15.11 0.46 6.07
CA HIS A 104 -15.20 -0.73 6.93
C HIS A 104 -15.38 -2.04 6.15
N GLY A 105 -16.06 -2.02 5.01
CA GLY A 105 -16.28 -3.19 4.14
C GLY A 105 -15.12 -3.50 3.20
N TYR A 106 -14.08 -2.66 3.13
CA TYR A 106 -12.95 -2.85 2.24
C TYR A 106 -12.03 -3.96 2.71
N TYR A 107 -11.71 -4.89 1.80
CA TYR A 107 -10.70 -5.93 1.99
C TYR A 107 -9.63 -5.79 0.90
N SER A 108 -8.37 -5.74 1.30
CA SER A 108 -7.26 -5.96 0.37
C SER A 108 -7.13 -7.45 0.08
N LEU A 109 -6.50 -7.81 -1.03
CA LEU A 109 -6.23 -9.21 -1.36
C LEU A 109 -5.51 -9.95 -0.21
N GLN A 110 -4.55 -9.29 0.43
CA GLN A 110 -3.83 -9.84 1.57
C GLN A 110 -4.76 -10.09 2.76
N ASN A 111 -5.59 -9.12 3.13
CA ASN A 111 -6.55 -9.27 4.22
C ASN A 111 -7.56 -10.41 3.95
N PHE A 112 -7.95 -10.59 2.68
CA PHE A 112 -8.83 -11.68 2.28
C PHE A 112 -8.14 -13.04 2.43
N ILE A 113 -6.90 -13.17 1.95
CA ILE A 113 -6.10 -14.39 2.05
C ILE A 113 -5.80 -14.73 3.52
N ASP A 114 -5.41 -13.75 4.32
CA ASP A 114 -5.11 -13.94 5.74
C ASP A 114 -6.33 -14.43 6.51
N ARG A 115 -7.52 -13.89 6.20
CA ARG A 115 -8.78 -14.34 6.80
C ARG A 115 -9.18 -15.72 6.31
N ALA A 116 -8.96 -16.05 5.06
CA ALA A 116 -9.21 -17.40 4.54
C ALA A 116 -8.28 -18.46 5.18
N ASN A 117 -7.04 -18.06 5.53
CA ASN A 117 -6.03 -18.89 6.17
C ASN A 117 -6.15 -18.92 7.71
N ALA A 118 -6.81 -17.98 8.35
CA ALA A 118 -7.03 -17.93 9.80
C ALA A 118 -7.77 -19.16 10.34
N HIS A 119 -8.43 -19.93 9.48
CA HIS A 119 -8.99 -21.25 9.78
C HIS A 119 -7.94 -22.31 10.13
N SER A 120 -6.66 -22.07 9.88
CA SER A 120 -5.55 -22.98 10.17
C SER A 120 -4.87 -22.71 11.52
N GLY A 121 -5.42 -21.85 12.35
CA GLY A 121 -4.98 -21.68 13.76
C GLY A 121 -3.67 -20.92 13.95
N CYS A 122 -3.14 -20.24 12.93
CA CYS A 122 -1.77 -19.72 12.96
C CYS A 122 -1.62 -18.19 12.85
N CYS A 123 -2.67 -17.40 12.62
CA CYS A 123 -2.50 -15.97 12.42
C CYS A 123 -3.52 -15.15 13.21
N SER A 124 -3.00 -14.26 14.05
CA SER A 124 -3.76 -13.16 14.64
C SER A 124 -4.47 -12.38 13.55
N LEU A 125 -5.78 -12.21 13.67
CA LEU A 125 -6.56 -11.32 12.82
C LEU A 125 -6.03 -9.90 13.02
N THR A 126 -5.09 -9.49 12.21
CA THR A 126 -4.69 -8.08 12.15
C THR A 126 -5.93 -7.27 11.78
N GLY A 127 -6.25 -6.26 12.56
CA GLY A 127 -7.40 -5.40 12.32
C GLY A 127 -7.35 -4.82 10.90
N ARG A 128 -8.52 -4.60 10.28
CA ARG A 128 -8.56 -3.99 8.95
C ARG A 128 -8.16 -2.53 9.04
N THR A 129 -7.25 -2.11 8.17
CA THR A 129 -6.78 -0.73 8.09
C THR A 129 -7.94 0.21 7.74
N LYS A 130 -8.16 1.19 8.61
CA LYS A 130 -9.09 2.28 8.40
C LYS A 130 -8.42 3.42 7.64
N ASP A 131 -7.34 3.93 8.19
CA ASP A 131 -6.52 4.95 7.54
C ASP A 131 -5.02 4.66 7.76
N ARG A 132 -4.23 5.13 6.81
CA ARG A 132 -2.78 5.03 6.85
C ARG A 132 -2.18 6.30 6.28
N PHE A 133 -1.28 6.90 7.04
CA PHE A 133 -0.40 7.96 6.60
C PHE A 133 1.03 7.43 6.57
N ASP A 134 1.75 7.65 5.49
CA ASP A 134 3.17 7.36 5.38
C ASP A 134 3.92 8.54 4.77
N ALA A 135 5.10 8.83 5.31
CA ALA A 135 5.99 9.85 4.78
C ALA A 135 7.43 9.35 4.86
N SER A 136 8.20 9.64 3.83
CA SER A 136 9.63 9.35 3.82
C SER A 136 10.41 10.49 3.20
N ALA A 137 11.59 10.74 3.73
CA ALA A 137 12.54 11.70 3.20
C ALA A 137 13.95 11.10 3.27
N SER A 138 14.76 11.36 2.26
CA SER A 138 16.15 11.00 2.27
C SER A 138 17.01 12.17 1.81
N GLN A 139 18.20 12.29 2.40
CA GLN A 139 19.20 13.29 2.06
C GLN A 139 20.53 12.59 1.78
N ILE A 140 21.10 12.87 0.63
CA ILE A 140 22.44 12.42 0.26
C ILE A 140 23.40 13.57 0.54
N PHE A 141 24.42 13.31 1.37
CA PHE A 141 25.48 14.25 1.67
C PHE A 141 26.73 13.85 0.89
N SER A 142 27.20 14.70 0.00
CA SER A 142 28.40 14.43 -0.79
C SER A 142 29.60 14.17 0.14
N GLY A 143 30.14 12.97 0.09
CA GLY A 143 31.29 12.54 0.92
C GLY A 143 30.97 12.11 2.36
N PHE A 144 29.70 12.24 2.82
CA PHE A 144 29.30 11.91 4.19
C PHE A 144 28.20 10.85 4.28
N GLY A 145 27.79 10.28 3.16
CA GLY A 145 26.78 9.24 3.14
C GLY A 145 25.35 9.75 2.94
N SER A 146 24.37 8.98 3.36
CA SER A 146 22.96 9.30 3.21
C SER A 146 22.20 9.08 4.51
N LEU A 147 21.25 9.95 4.78
CA LEU A 147 20.29 9.87 5.88
C LEU A 147 18.89 9.65 5.30
N ALA A 148 18.16 8.70 5.86
CA ALA A 148 16.76 8.46 5.51
C ALA A 148 15.88 8.49 6.76
N LEU A 149 14.73 9.11 6.61
CA LEU A 149 13.68 9.21 7.63
C LEU A 149 12.41 8.58 7.08
N SER A 150 11.71 7.81 7.89
CA SER A 150 10.40 7.25 7.54
C SER A 150 9.44 7.37 8.71
N LEU A 151 8.21 7.77 8.41
CA LEU A 151 7.11 7.87 9.36
C LEU A 151 5.93 7.08 8.81
N VAL A 152 5.35 6.21 9.62
CA VAL A 152 4.11 5.49 9.31
C VAL A 152 3.17 5.64 10.48
N SER A 153 1.94 6.03 10.21
CA SER A 153 0.84 6.04 11.18
C SER A 153 -0.34 5.30 10.54
N GLU A 154 -0.82 4.28 11.21
CA GLU A 154 -1.88 3.41 10.71
C GLU A 154 -2.91 3.20 11.80
N SER A 155 -4.17 3.41 11.50
CA SER A 155 -5.29 3.11 12.38
C SER A 155 -6.18 2.02 11.78
N TYR A 156 -6.80 1.24 12.65
CA TYR A 156 -7.59 0.07 12.29
C TYR A 156 -9.04 0.26 12.74
N TRP A 157 -9.94 -0.49 12.12
CA TRP A 157 -11.36 -0.47 12.46
C TRP A 157 -11.69 -1.08 13.83
N ASP A 158 -10.75 -1.74 14.47
CA ASP A 158 -10.84 -2.22 15.86
C ASP A 158 -10.41 -1.17 16.90
N ASN A 159 -10.19 0.08 16.47
CA ASN A 159 -9.67 1.21 17.25
C ASN A 159 -8.21 1.06 17.70
N SER A 160 -7.49 0.06 17.24
CA SER A 160 -6.05 -0.01 17.43
C SER A 160 -5.31 0.97 16.51
N ARG A 161 -4.14 1.40 16.94
CA ARG A 161 -3.27 2.33 16.19
C ARG A 161 -1.83 1.87 16.28
N MET A 162 -1.13 1.98 15.18
CA MET A 162 0.29 1.73 15.08
C MET A 162 0.99 2.98 14.55
N GLU A 163 2.05 3.39 15.23
CA GLU A 163 2.93 4.47 14.78
C GLU A 163 4.36 3.94 14.75
N SER A 164 5.08 4.28 13.69
CA SER A 164 6.47 3.89 13.50
C SER A 164 7.25 5.06 12.96
N LEU A 165 8.37 5.35 13.58
CA LEU A 165 9.37 6.31 13.12
C LEU A 165 10.68 5.56 12.89
N GLY A 166 11.17 5.57 11.66
CA GLY A 166 12.46 5.00 11.29
C GLY A 166 13.46 6.08 10.93
N VAL A 167 14.69 5.93 11.39
CA VAL A 167 15.82 6.76 11.02
C VAL A 167 16.96 5.83 10.62
N SER A 168 17.52 6.00 9.43
CA SER A 168 18.66 5.21 9.00
C SER A 168 19.76 6.10 8.41
N TYR A 169 20.97 5.75 8.70
CA TYR A 169 22.15 6.39 8.13
C TYR A 169 23.06 5.33 7.49
N SER A 170 23.52 5.62 6.29
CA SER A 170 24.48 4.77 5.58
C SER A 170 25.62 5.58 5.00
N ASN A 171 26.84 5.01 5.07
CA ASN A 171 28.01 5.61 4.45
C ASN A 171 28.95 4.50 3.98
N THR A 172 29.87 4.86 3.10
CA THR A 172 30.95 3.99 2.61
C THR A 172 32.27 4.67 2.89
N LEU A 173 33.09 4.08 3.74
CA LEU A 173 34.41 4.54 4.05
C LEU A 173 35.46 3.67 3.29
N GLY A 174 35.92 4.16 2.15
CA GLY A 174 36.81 3.40 1.27
C GLY A 174 36.07 2.17 0.69
N ARG A 175 36.46 0.97 1.14
CA ARG A 175 35.83 -0.32 0.73
C ARG A 175 34.87 -0.88 1.76
N ILE A 176 34.64 -0.18 2.87
CA ILE A 176 33.75 -0.62 3.95
C ILE A 176 32.48 0.20 3.92
N SER A 177 31.34 -0.47 3.78
CA SER A 177 30.00 0.12 3.93
C SER A 177 29.47 -0.20 5.30
N TYR A 178 28.89 0.78 5.99
CA TYR A 178 28.20 0.57 7.26
C TYR A 178 26.80 1.21 7.24
N PHE A 179 25.94 0.63 8.01
CA PHE A 179 24.54 1.00 8.11
C PHE A 179 24.10 1.02 9.57
N ILE A 180 23.40 2.07 9.96
CA ILE A 180 22.83 2.24 11.30
C ILE A 180 21.33 2.48 11.12
N ASN A 181 20.53 1.71 11.83
CA ASN A 181 19.07 1.73 11.76
C ASN A 181 18.47 1.98 13.15
#